data_26fa59fd034d6fa46473f87e4cf5582c
#
_entry.id   26fa59fd034d6fa46473f87e4cf5582c
#
_cell.length_a   1.000
_cell.length_b   1.000
_cell.length_c   1.000
_cell.angle_alpha   90.00
_cell.angle_beta   90.00
_cell.angle_gamma   90.00
#
_symmetry.space_group_name_H-M   'P 1'
#
loop_
_entity.id
_entity.type
_entity.pdbx_description
1 polymer ?
#
loop_
_entity_poly.entity_id
_entity_poly.type
_entity_poly.pdbx_seq_one_letter_code
_entity_poly.pdbx_strand_id
1 'polypeptide(L)' 'MGDNKLTSVKVKDDLFDEFKVLCVRTKFSLQKLVDRSIHLYLTEEDYRKKLHNHTNLSLSGSKQS' A
#
# COMPACT_ATOMS: atom_id res chain seq x y z
N MET A 1 -4.16 -1.71 -24.59
CA MET A 1 -4.10 -1.54 -24.15
C MET A 1 -4.57 -1.33 -23.06
N GLY A 2 -4.28 -0.89 -22.25
CA GLY A 2 -4.79 -0.57 -21.01
C GLY A 2 -5.55 -1.67 -20.35
N ASP A 3 -5.22 -2.83 -20.66
CA ASP A 3 -5.93 -3.92 -20.09
C ASP A 3 -5.54 -4.11 -18.65
N ASN A 4 -6.55 -4.29 -17.82
CA ASN A 4 -6.32 -4.51 -16.41
C ASN A 4 -6.38 -5.99 -16.12
N LYS A 5 -5.53 -6.40 -15.20
CA LYS A 5 -5.50 -7.77 -14.82
C LYS A 5 -6.11 -7.92 -13.44
N LEU A 6 -6.94 -8.91 -13.25
CA LEU A 6 -7.51 -9.16 -11.94
C LEU A 6 -6.53 -9.97 -11.13
N THR A 7 -6.17 -9.46 -9.98
CA THR A 7 -5.30 -10.18 -9.07
C THR A 7 -5.95 -10.18 -7.70
N SER A 8 -5.60 -11.13 -6.88
CA SER A 8 -6.09 -11.13 -5.52
C SER A 8 -4.94 -11.22 -4.56
N VAL A 9 -4.99 -10.42 -3.51
CA VAL A 9 -3.98 -10.42 -2.48
C VAL A 9 -4.67 -10.37 -1.14
N LYS A 10 -3.98 -10.86 -0.13
CA LYS A 10 -4.51 -10.81 1.22
C LYS A 10 -3.83 -9.65 1.93
N VAL A 11 -4.61 -8.87 2.65
CA VAL A 11 -4.09 -7.73 3.39
C VAL A 11 -4.42 -7.95 4.85
N LYS A 12 -3.51 -7.58 5.75
CA LYS A 12 -3.77 -7.71 7.17
C LYS A 12 -5.01 -6.89 7.52
N ASP A 13 -5.88 -7.48 8.32
CA ASP A 13 -7.17 -6.86 8.64
C ASP A 13 -7.02 -5.45 9.22
N ASP A 14 -6.14 -5.28 10.18
CA ASP A 14 -6.00 -3.98 10.81
C ASP A 14 -5.47 -2.93 9.84
N LEU A 15 -4.56 -3.31 8.97
CA LEU A 15 -4.05 -2.38 7.99
C LEU A 15 -5.14 -1.98 7.00
N PHE A 16 -5.92 -2.95 6.58
CA PHE A 16 -6.96 -2.67 5.62
C PHE A 16 -8.04 -1.77 6.21
N ASP A 17 -8.41 -2.02 7.45
CA ASP A 17 -9.43 -1.19 8.10
C ASP A 17 -8.97 0.26 8.22
N GLU A 18 -7.74 0.48 8.64
CA GLU A 18 -7.21 1.84 8.75
C GLU A 18 -7.08 2.48 7.38
N PHE A 19 -6.71 1.70 6.39
CA PHE A 19 -6.60 2.20 5.05
C PHE A 19 -7.96 2.67 4.54
N LYS A 20 -9.03 1.92 4.81
CA LYS A 20 -10.35 2.30 4.35
C LYS A 20 -10.81 3.61 4.98
N VAL A 21 -10.52 3.79 6.25
CA VAL A 21 -10.88 5.03 6.91
C VAL A 21 -10.19 6.22 6.25
N LEU A 22 -8.91 6.06 5.95
CA LEU A 22 -8.17 7.13 5.33
C LEU A 22 -8.63 7.37 3.90
N CYS A 23 -9.03 6.32 3.21
CA CYS A 23 -9.51 6.45 1.85
C CYS A 23 -10.74 7.32 1.75
N VAL A 24 -11.63 7.20 2.72
CA VAL A 24 -12.84 8.02 2.73
C VAL A 24 -12.46 9.49 2.85
N ARG A 25 -11.47 9.79 3.68
CA ARG A 25 -11.08 11.18 3.86
C ARG A 25 -10.34 11.74 2.68
N THR A 26 -9.51 10.96 2.03
CA THR A 26 -8.66 11.48 0.96
C THR A 26 -9.18 11.16 -0.42
N LYS A 27 -10.29 10.43 -0.49
CA LYS A 27 -10.87 10.02 -1.78
C LYS A 27 -9.87 9.22 -2.61
N PHE A 28 -9.15 8.36 -1.93
CA PHE A 28 -8.19 7.50 -2.57
C PHE A 28 -8.79 6.10 -2.63
N SER A 29 -8.22 5.20 -3.38
CA SER A 29 -8.77 3.86 -3.49
C SER A 29 -7.65 2.83 -3.48
N LEU A 30 -8.01 1.58 -3.22
CA LEU A 30 -7.03 0.52 -3.23
C LEU A 30 -6.42 0.36 -4.63
N GLN A 31 -7.24 0.51 -5.64
CA GLN A 31 -6.74 0.41 -7.00
C GLN A 31 -5.66 1.45 -7.27
N LYS A 32 -5.90 2.68 -6.85
CA LYS A 32 -4.90 3.74 -7.04
C LYS A 32 -3.64 3.44 -6.27
N LEU A 33 -3.79 2.92 -5.06
CA LEU A 33 -2.63 2.59 -4.26
C LEU A 33 -1.79 1.53 -4.95
N VAL A 34 -2.44 0.48 -5.43
CA VAL A 34 -1.72 -0.62 -6.07
C VAL A 34 -1.03 -0.14 -7.34
N ASP A 35 -1.77 0.53 -8.20
CA ASP A 35 -1.20 1.00 -9.46
C ASP A 35 -0.01 1.92 -9.24
N ARG A 36 -0.18 2.88 -8.34
CA ARG A 36 0.87 3.86 -8.11
C ARG A 36 2.05 3.26 -7.37
N SER A 37 1.79 2.32 -6.46
CA SER A 37 2.86 1.67 -5.74
C SER A 37 3.70 0.82 -6.69
N ILE A 38 3.06 0.11 -7.58
CA ILE A 38 3.79 -0.71 -8.54
C ILE A 38 4.62 0.18 -9.46
N HIS A 39 4.03 1.28 -9.90
CA HIS A 39 4.75 2.20 -10.76
C HIS A 39 6.00 2.74 -10.06
N LEU A 40 5.83 3.19 -8.81
CA LEU A 40 6.97 3.71 -8.06
C LEU A 40 8.00 2.63 -7.78
N TYR A 41 7.54 1.43 -7.53
CA TYR A 41 8.45 0.32 -7.28
C TYR A 41 9.33 0.08 -8.49
N LEU A 42 8.78 0.21 -9.67
CA LEU A 42 9.54 -0.03 -10.90
C LEU A 42 10.42 1.13 -11.31
N THR A 43 10.00 2.35 -10.99
CA THR A 43 10.71 3.52 -11.48
C THR A 43 11.56 4.23 -10.44
N GLU A 44 11.29 4.03 -9.14
CA GLU A 44 12.02 4.74 -8.09
C GLU A 44 12.80 3.75 -7.25
N GLU A 45 14.10 3.75 -7.40
CA GLU A 45 14.93 2.79 -6.68
C GLU A 45 14.85 3.00 -5.19
N ASP A 46 14.81 4.23 -4.72
CA ASP A 46 14.72 4.51 -3.31
C ASP A 46 13.44 3.95 -2.71
N TYR A 47 12.35 4.09 -3.43
CA TYR A 47 11.06 3.57 -2.98
C TYR A 47 11.12 2.05 -2.86
N ARG A 48 11.72 1.40 -3.86
CA ARG A 48 11.84 -0.04 -3.87
C ARG A 48 12.68 -0.53 -2.69
N LYS A 49 13.77 0.16 -2.42
CA LYS A 49 14.62 -0.22 -1.30
C LYS A 49 13.89 -0.04 0.01
N LYS A 50 13.13 1.04 0.13
CA LYS A 50 12.38 1.29 1.34
C LYS A 50 11.36 0.18 1.58
N LEU A 51 10.69 -0.26 0.54
CA LEU A 51 9.72 -1.33 0.67
C LEU A 51 10.39 -2.65 1.06
N HIS A 52 11.53 -2.95 0.47
CA HIS A 52 12.23 -4.19 0.78
C HIS A 52 12.65 -4.24 2.23
N ASN A 53 12.96 -3.10 2.81
CA ASN A 53 13.40 -3.04 4.19
C ASN A 53 12.27 -2.83 5.19
N HIS A 54 11.08 -2.61 4.68
CA HIS A 54 9.94 -2.31 5.54
C HIS A 54 9.24 -3.60 5.93
N THR A 55 9.62 -4.17 7.04
CA THR A 55 9.11 -5.47 7.44
C THR A 55 8.20 -5.46 8.64
N ASN A 56 8.27 -4.44 9.48
CA ASN A 56 7.41 -4.38 10.65
C ASN A 56 6.08 -3.73 10.26
N LEU A 57 5.03 -4.52 10.18
CA LEU A 57 3.74 -4.05 9.75
C LEU A 57 2.75 -3.85 10.88
N SER A 58 3.24 -3.77 12.10
CA SER A 58 2.38 -3.60 13.25
C SER A 58 1.98 -2.15 13.44
N LEU A 59 0.70 -1.88 13.51
CA LEU A 59 0.23 -0.53 13.74
C LEU A 59 0.41 -0.12 15.20
N SER A 60 0.19 -1.06 16.09
CA SER A 60 0.25 -0.72 17.49
C SER A 60 1.65 -0.36 17.94
N GLY A 61 2.64 -1.01 17.41
CA GLY A 61 4.00 -0.73 17.84
C GLY A 61 4.54 0.55 17.26
N SER A 62 3.96 0.94 16.17
CA SER A 62 4.52 2.09 15.52
C SER A 62 4.33 3.34 16.29
N LYS A 63 3.42 3.30 17.25
CA LYS A 63 3.25 4.43 17.87
C LYS A 63 4.17 4.67 18.79
N GLN A 64 4.88 4.11 19.05
CA GLN A 64 5.71 4.39 19.89
C GLN A 64 6.53 5.16 19.56
N SER A 65 6.62 5.43 19.13
CA SER A 65 7.46 6.17 18.83
C SER A 65 7.78 6.64 18.62
#